data_598d9d324b3205ee4017caeddb676371
#
_entry.id   598d9d324b3205ee4017caeddb676371
#
_cell.length_a   1.000
_cell.length_b   1.000
_cell.length_c   1.000
_cell.angle_alpha   90.00
_cell.angle_beta   90.00
_cell.angle_gamma   90.00
#
_symmetry.space_group_name_H-M   'P 1'
#
loop_
_entity.id
_entity.type
_entity.pdbx_description
1 polymer ?
#
loop_
_entity_poly.entity_id
_entity_poly.type
_entity_poly.pdbx_seq_one_letter_code
_entity_poly.pdbx_strand_id
1 'polypeptide(L)'
;VLLVFQMGQPRIWMSMSRDGLLPKKFSRVHPKFKTPSYATVVTGFVVAIPALFLNLTMVTDLCSIGTLFAFVLVCAGVLVLQNKTDIPRGKFKTPYVNSKYIVPVLILAGMYYAFQYNQKSTLDFITNEKKIYAPEDIVTSLSPEQSKQVYDYLAAFDIKNATTSAPDLEVILSKYYENDDQYQSVINALPINDSQKYETGFNLFKHKIPMWIFLISLLGLAVWAYRQNLSLIPLLGLISCLYMMAELSVWNWIYFTIWLLIGLVIYFGYSRKNSKLNTSE
;
A
#
# COMPACT_ATOMS: atom_id res chain seq x y z
N VAL A 1 14.14 -14.99 -6.23
CA VAL A 1 12.90 -14.71 -5.47
C VAL A 1 11.72 -15.49 -6.05
N LEU A 2 11.36 -15.35 -7.34
CA LEU A 2 10.24 -16.04 -7.99
C LEU A 2 10.26 -17.56 -7.81
N LEU A 3 11.42 -18.19 -8.00
CA LEU A 3 11.57 -19.64 -7.86
C LEU A 3 11.27 -20.12 -6.44
N VAL A 4 11.70 -19.38 -5.43
CA VAL A 4 11.44 -19.70 -4.01
C VAL A 4 9.95 -19.63 -3.70
N PHE A 5 9.26 -18.58 -4.16
CA PHE A 5 7.82 -18.46 -3.97
C PHE A 5 7.05 -19.51 -4.77
N GLN A 6 7.50 -19.86 -5.98
CA GLN A 6 6.91 -20.93 -6.78
C GLN A 6 7.05 -22.32 -6.10
N MET A 7 8.03 -22.51 -5.23
CA MET A 7 8.14 -23.74 -4.45
C MET A 7 7.30 -23.69 -3.16
N GLY A 8 7.16 -22.53 -2.54
CA GLY A 8 6.44 -22.36 -1.27
C GLY A 8 4.91 -22.34 -1.43
N GLN A 9 4.41 -21.56 -2.36
CA GLN A 9 2.98 -21.32 -2.56
C GLN A 9 2.14 -22.61 -2.79
N PRO A 10 2.55 -23.56 -3.65
CA PRO A 10 1.80 -24.80 -3.84
C PRO A 10 1.69 -25.65 -2.56
N ARG A 11 2.70 -25.59 -1.68
CA ARG A 11 2.68 -26.31 -0.40
C ARG A 11 1.67 -25.70 0.58
N ILE A 12 1.55 -24.37 0.59
CA ILE A 12 0.54 -23.66 1.39
C ILE A 12 -0.85 -24.07 0.90
N TRP A 13 -1.10 -24.04 -0.41
CA TRP A 13 -2.38 -24.47 -0.98
C TRP A 13 -2.68 -25.94 -0.70
N MET A 14 -1.68 -26.80 -0.73
CA MET A 14 -1.83 -28.21 -0.36
C MET A 14 -2.25 -28.36 1.12
N SER A 15 -1.63 -27.59 2.04
CA SER A 15 -2.01 -27.59 3.44
C SER A 15 -3.43 -27.08 3.65
N MET A 16 -3.78 -25.95 3.06
CA MET A 16 -5.16 -25.41 3.09
C MET A 16 -6.19 -26.41 2.57
N SER A 17 -5.85 -27.15 1.50
CA SER A 17 -6.74 -28.19 0.96
C SER A 17 -6.88 -29.40 1.89
N ARG A 18 -5.84 -29.75 2.64
CA ARG A 18 -5.91 -30.81 3.68
C ARG A 18 -6.80 -30.42 4.85
N ASP A 19 -6.82 -29.13 5.17
CA ASP A 19 -7.68 -28.57 6.23
C ASP A 19 -9.13 -28.33 5.75
N GLY A 20 -9.43 -28.62 4.47
CA GLY A 20 -10.76 -28.46 3.89
C GLY A 20 -11.06 -27.06 3.34
N LEU A 21 -10.10 -26.12 3.41
CA LEU A 21 -10.28 -24.73 2.95
C LEU A 21 -10.25 -24.59 1.42
N LEU A 22 -9.65 -25.54 0.70
CA LEU A 22 -9.59 -25.60 -0.75
C LEU A 22 -10.05 -26.97 -1.26
N PRO A 23 -10.48 -27.09 -2.54
CA PRO A 23 -10.87 -28.36 -3.13
C PRO A 23 -9.79 -29.43 -3.00
N LYS A 24 -10.19 -30.68 -2.77
CA LYS A 24 -9.28 -31.84 -2.56
C LYS A 24 -8.26 -32.06 -3.70
N LYS A 25 -8.48 -31.49 -4.88
CA LYS A 25 -7.55 -31.56 -6.00
C LYS A 25 -6.19 -30.93 -5.68
N PHE A 26 -6.17 -29.87 -4.87
CA PHE A 26 -4.93 -29.17 -4.46
C PHE A 26 -4.08 -29.98 -3.46
N SER A 27 -4.68 -30.92 -2.73
CA SER A 27 -3.96 -31.78 -1.78
C SER A 27 -3.28 -33.00 -2.41
N ARG A 28 -3.53 -33.29 -3.71
CA ARG A 28 -2.96 -34.43 -4.40
C ARG A 28 -1.46 -34.25 -4.60
N VAL A 29 -0.71 -35.29 -4.16
CA VAL A 29 0.73 -35.35 -4.29
C VAL A 29 1.09 -36.32 -5.43
N HIS A 30 2.03 -35.93 -6.28
CA HIS A 30 2.51 -36.78 -7.36
C HIS A 30 3.20 -38.02 -6.82
N PRO A 31 2.86 -39.26 -7.27
CA PRO A 31 3.39 -40.51 -6.69
C PRO A 31 4.91 -40.60 -6.77
N LYS A 32 5.52 -40.22 -7.89
CA LYS A 32 6.96 -40.28 -8.14
C LYS A 32 7.74 -39.12 -7.52
N PHE A 33 7.29 -37.88 -7.73
CA PHE A 33 8.06 -36.67 -7.32
C PHE A 33 7.73 -36.17 -5.92
N LYS A 34 6.69 -36.72 -5.29
CA LYS A 34 6.23 -36.31 -3.94
C LYS A 34 5.93 -34.80 -3.81
N THR A 35 5.55 -34.14 -4.91
CA THR A 35 5.22 -32.73 -5.00
C THR A 35 3.75 -32.51 -5.33
N PRO A 36 3.12 -31.41 -4.93
CA PRO A 36 1.71 -31.08 -5.27
C PRO A 36 1.61 -30.52 -6.71
N SER A 37 1.74 -31.40 -7.70
CA SER A 37 1.84 -31.04 -9.12
C SER A 37 0.67 -30.18 -9.61
N TYR A 38 -0.57 -30.51 -9.24
CA TYR A 38 -1.73 -29.71 -9.61
C TYR A 38 -1.64 -28.27 -9.06
N ALA A 39 -1.35 -28.13 -7.76
CA ALA A 39 -1.17 -26.81 -7.15
C ALA A 39 -0.02 -26.03 -7.79
N THR A 40 1.09 -26.69 -8.13
CA THR A 40 2.24 -26.05 -8.79
C THR A 40 1.89 -25.50 -10.17
N VAL A 41 1.17 -26.27 -10.99
CA VAL A 41 0.75 -25.81 -12.32
C VAL A 41 -0.21 -24.63 -12.21
N VAL A 42 -1.22 -24.72 -11.36
CA VAL A 42 -2.19 -23.62 -11.16
C VAL A 42 -1.48 -22.37 -10.64
N THR A 43 -0.56 -22.50 -9.66
CA THR A 43 0.23 -21.36 -9.16
C THR A 43 1.07 -20.75 -10.29
N GLY A 44 1.68 -21.58 -11.14
CA GLY A 44 2.45 -21.11 -12.29
C GLY A 44 1.62 -20.21 -13.21
N PHE A 45 0.42 -20.62 -13.58
CA PHE A 45 -0.48 -19.79 -14.39
C PHE A 45 -0.93 -18.51 -13.69
N VAL A 46 -1.32 -18.61 -12.42
CA VAL A 46 -1.76 -17.45 -11.62
C VAL A 46 -0.67 -16.39 -11.50
N VAL A 47 0.60 -16.81 -11.47
CA VAL A 47 1.74 -15.87 -11.40
C VAL A 47 2.18 -15.40 -12.78
N ALA A 48 2.26 -16.30 -13.78
CA ALA A 48 2.78 -15.98 -15.10
C ALA A 48 1.88 -14.99 -15.86
N ILE A 49 0.55 -15.14 -15.79
CA ILE A 49 -0.38 -14.28 -16.53
C ILE A 49 -0.26 -12.82 -16.09
N PRO A 50 -0.38 -12.46 -14.78
CA PRO A 50 -0.17 -11.08 -14.37
C PRO A 50 1.24 -10.55 -14.67
N ALA A 51 2.28 -11.39 -14.53
CA ALA A 51 3.66 -10.99 -14.78
C ALA A 51 3.93 -10.56 -16.24
N LEU A 52 3.10 -10.99 -17.19
CA LEU A 52 3.20 -10.56 -18.59
C LEU A 52 2.64 -9.15 -18.84
N PHE A 53 1.71 -8.69 -18.00
CA PHE A 53 0.97 -7.44 -18.23
C PHE A 53 1.31 -6.34 -17.21
N LEU A 54 1.80 -6.71 -16.03
CA LEU A 54 2.11 -5.76 -14.96
C LEU A 54 3.57 -5.33 -15.00
N ASN A 55 3.82 -4.04 -14.76
CA ASN A 55 5.19 -3.56 -14.59
C ASN A 55 5.77 -4.00 -13.23
N LEU A 56 7.09 -3.98 -13.12
CA LEU A 56 7.81 -4.45 -11.93
C LEU A 56 7.41 -3.69 -10.66
N THR A 57 7.25 -2.37 -10.75
CA THR A 57 6.87 -1.52 -9.62
C THR A 57 5.53 -1.93 -9.05
N MET A 58 4.52 -2.10 -9.92
CA MET A 58 3.18 -2.51 -9.52
C MET A 58 3.16 -3.90 -8.86
N VAL A 59 3.94 -4.86 -9.39
CA VAL A 59 4.06 -6.20 -8.79
C VAL A 59 4.70 -6.13 -7.41
N THR A 60 5.73 -5.31 -7.26
CA THR A 60 6.42 -5.10 -5.97
C THR A 60 5.50 -4.49 -4.93
N ASP A 61 4.72 -3.48 -5.31
CA ASP A 61 3.76 -2.82 -4.43
C ASP A 61 2.63 -3.77 -3.99
N LEU A 62 2.09 -4.57 -4.93
CA LEU A 62 1.07 -5.57 -4.61
C LEU A 62 1.60 -6.68 -3.69
N CYS A 63 2.85 -7.06 -3.83
CA CYS A 63 3.52 -7.98 -2.92
C CYS A 63 3.68 -7.35 -1.53
N SER A 64 4.06 -6.08 -1.48
CA SER A 64 4.25 -5.33 -0.24
C SER A 64 2.95 -5.17 0.54
N ILE A 65 1.86 -4.74 -0.11
CA ILE A 65 0.56 -4.58 0.57
C ILE A 65 0.03 -5.90 1.12
N GLY A 66 0.21 -7.01 0.39
CA GLY A 66 -0.21 -8.34 0.83
C GLY A 66 0.56 -8.83 2.07
N THR A 67 1.88 -8.63 2.09
CA THR A 67 2.73 -9.02 3.23
C THR A 67 2.49 -8.13 4.45
N LEU A 68 2.37 -6.82 4.26
CA LEU A 68 2.04 -5.89 5.33
C LEU A 68 0.67 -6.20 5.96
N PHE A 69 -0.33 -6.53 5.13
CA PHE A 69 -1.65 -6.94 5.62
C PHE A 69 -1.58 -8.24 6.44
N ALA A 70 -0.77 -9.21 6.03
CA ALA A 70 -0.54 -10.42 6.82
C ALA A 70 0.07 -10.10 8.19
N PHE A 71 1.03 -9.18 8.27
CA PHE A 71 1.60 -8.72 9.54
C PHE A 71 0.58 -7.96 10.39
N VAL A 72 -0.29 -7.14 9.78
CA VAL A 72 -1.43 -6.50 10.47
C VAL A 72 -2.31 -7.55 11.15
N LEU A 73 -2.67 -8.63 10.43
CA LEU A 73 -3.49 -9.71 10.98
C LEU A 73 -2.78 -10.45 12.14
N VAL A 74 -1.48 -10.73 12.01
CA VAL A 74 -0.70 -11.37 13.06
C VAL A 74 -0.60 -10.49 14.30
N CYS A 75 -0.24 -9.22 14.14
CA CYS A 75 -0.15 -8.28 15.26
C CYS A 75 -1.50 -8.08 15.96
N ALA A 76 -2.58 -7.91 15.19
CA ALA A 76 -3.94 -7.81 15.73
C ALA A 76 -4.35 -9.10 16.46
N GLY A 77 -4.03 -10.26 15.89
CA GLY A 77 -4.26 -11.57 16.50
C GLY A 77 -3.56 -11.71 17.84
N VAL A 78 -2.29 -11.33 17.95
CA VAL A 78 -1.53 -11.34 19.21
C VAL A 78 -2.17 -10.41 20.24
N LEU A 79 -2.61 -9.21 19.86
CA LEU A 79 -3.28 -8.28 20.76
C LEU A 79 -4.62 -8.84 21.29
N VAL A 80 -5.42 -9.48 20.43
CA VAL A 80 -6.69 -10.12 20.83
C VAL A 80 -6.44 -11.31 21.76
N LEU A 81 -5.45 -12.15 21.46
CA LEU A 81 -5.09 -13.32 22.25
C LEU A 81 -4.49 -12.96 23.62
N GLN A 82 -3.84 -11.80 23.72
CA GLN A 82 -3.26 -11.32 24.97
C GLN A 82 -4.29 -11.19 26.07
N ASN A 83 -5.53 -10.81 25.74
CA ASN A 83 -6.62 -10.61 26.69
C ASN A 83 -7.39 -11.90 27.02
N LYS A 84 -7.11 -13.03 26.32
CA LYS A 84 -7.73 -14.32 26.62
C LYS A 84 -6.89 -15.11 27.62
N THR A 85 -7.48 -15.48 28.76
CA THR A 85 -6.81 -16.25 29.83
C THR A 85 -6.83 -17.75 29.60
N ASP A 86 -7.75 -18.26 28.78
CA ASP A 86 -8.06 -19.69 28.62
C ASP A 86 -7.17 -20.42 27.61
N ILE A 87 -6.22 -19.70 26.98
CA ILE A 87 -5.35 -20.28 25.95
C ILE A 87 -3.99 -20.64 26.56
N PRO A 88 -3.49 -21.88 26.37
CA PRO A 88 -2.17 -22.29 26.83
C PRO A 88 -1.09 -21.41 26.19
N ARG A 89 -0.36 -20.66 26.99
CA ARG A 89 0.70 -19.76 26.52
C ARG A 89 1.98 -20.54 26.27
N GLY A 90 2.65 -20.23 25.15
CA GLY A 90 3.97 -20.80 24.82
C GLY A 90 5.04 -20.42 25.85
N LYS A 91 6.21 -21.09 25.78
CA LYS A 91 7.36 -20.81 26.65
C LYS A 91 7.94 -19.41 26.44
N PHE A 92 7.86 -18.88 25.22
CA PHE A 92 8.31 -17.53 24.91
C PHE A 92 7.20 -16.52 25.15
N LYS A 93 7.47 -15.52 25.98
CA LYS A 93 6.58 -14.39 26.25
C LYS A 93 7.25 -13.10 25.80
N THR A 94 6.61 -12.33 24.93
CA THR A 94 7.06 -10.97 24.62
C THR A 94 7.03 -10.10 25.88
N PRO A 95 8.03 -9.22 26.11
CA PRO A 95 8.01 -8.30 27.23
C PRO A 95 6.73 -7.47 27.19
N TYR A 96 6.00 -7.43 28.31
CA TYR A 96 4.81 -6.61 28.43
C TYR A 96 5.20 -5.19 28.81
N VAL A 97 4.94 -4.25 27.90
CA VAL A 97 5.04 -2.82 28.17
C VAL A 97 3.66 -2.22 27.93
N ASN A 98 3.11 -1.54 28.93
CA ASN A 98 1.76 -1.00 28.84
C ASN A 98 1.73 0.18 27.84
N SER A 99 0.91 0.07 26.79
CA SER A 99 0.77 1.08 25.75
C SER A 99 -0.17 2.24 26.12
N LYS A 100 -0.90 2.12 27.21
CA LYS A 100 -2.01 3.01 27.63
C LYS A 100 -1.67 4.50 27.55
N TYR A 101 -0.49 4.89 28.04
CA TYR A 101 -0.06 6.29 28.04
C TYR A 101 0.95 6.60 26.93
N ILE A 102 1.74 5.60 26.53
CA ILE A 102 2.82 5.78 25.56
C ILE A 102 2.25 6.10 24.18
N VAL A 103 1.22 5.39 23.71
CA VAL A 103 0.67 5.59 22.37
C VAL A 103 -0.02 6.95 22.22
N PRO A 104 -0.89 7.41 23.13
CA PRO A 104 -1.42 8.77 23.06
C PRO A 104 -0.33 9.85 23.08
N VAL A 105 0.71 9.69 23.90
CA VAL A 105 1.84 10.64 23.94
C VAL A 105 2.60 10.64 22.61
N LEU A 106 2.85 9.49 22.01
CA LEU A 106 3.51 9.40 20.69
C LEU A 106 2.67 10.05 19.60
N ILE A 107 1.34 9.88 19.63
CA ILE A 107 0.42 10.52 18.67
C ILE A 107 0.48 12.04 18.83
N LEU A 108 0.40 12.56 20.06
CA LEU A 108 0.49 14.00 20.33
C LEU A 108 1.84 14.57 19.91
N ALA A 109 2.93 13.85 20.19
CA ALA A 109 4.28 14.25 19.77
C ALA A 109 4.42 14.27 18.24
N GLY A 110 3.86 13.27 17.55
CA GLY A 110 3.82 13.22 16.08
C GLY A 110 3.00 14.35 15.47
N MET A 111 1.83 14.66 16.03
CA MET A 111 1.04 15.83 15.62
C MET A 111 1.78 17.14 15.84
N TYR A 112 2.39 17.32 17.02
CA TYR A 112 3.19 18.50 17.32
C TYR A 112 4.35 18.66 16.31
N TYR A 113 5.07 17.57 16.02
CA TYR A 113 6.15 17.57 15.04
C TYR A 113 5.64 17.93 13.64
N ALA A 114 4.52 17.34 13.19
CA ALA A 114 3.93 17.63 11.89
C ALA A 114 3.56 19.12 11.74
N PHE A 115 2.95 19.71 12.77
CA PHE A 115 2.58 21.13 12.74
C PHE A 115 3.79 22.07 12.89
N GLN A 116 4.84 21.67 13.61
CA GLN A 116 6.01 22.56 13.84
C GLN A 116 6.98 22.56 12.67
N TYR A 117 7.23 21.40 12.06
CA TYR A 117 8.26 21.23 11.01
C TYR A 117 7.68 21.12 9.60
N ASN A 118 6.45 20.66 9.44
CA ASN A 118 5.79 20.45 8.15
C ASN A 118 4.42 21.14 8.08
N GLN A 119 4.31 22.37 8.60
CA GLN A 119 3.05 23.09 8.69
C GLN A 119 2.34 23.20 7.33
N LYS A 120 3.07 23.61 6.27
CA LYS A 120 2.51 23.76 4.91
C LYS A 120 1.92 22.45 4.43
N SER A 121 2.70 21.36 4.40
CA SER A 121 2.24 20.04 3.93
C SER A 121 1.07 19.49 4.77
N THR A 122 1.08 19.73 6.08
CA THR A 122 0.01 19.29 6.98
C THR A 122 -1.30 20.06 6.69
N LEU A 123 -1.21 21.36 6.48
CA LEU A 123 -2.38 22.17 6.12
C LEU A 123 -2.90 21.80 4.72
N ASP A 124 -2.03 21.66 3.72
CA ASP A 124 -2.38 21.24 2.36
C ASP A 124 -3.05 19.85 2.34
N PHE A 125 -2.60 18.96 3.24
CA PHE A 125 -3.25 17.65 3.41
C PHE A 125 -4.68 17.80 3.96
N ILE A 126 -4.88 18.64 4.98
CA ILE A 126 -6.18 18.82 5.65
C ILE A 126 -7.13 19.65 4.80
N THR A 127 -6.66 20.77 4.23
CA THR A 127 -7.49 21.71 3.45
C THR A 127 -7.79 21.23 2.04
N ASN A 128 -7.11 20.17 1.60
CA ASN A 128 -7.22 19.64 0.24
C ASN A 128 -6.94 20.70 -0.84
N GLU A 129 -5.90 21.52 -0.59
CA GLU A 129 -5.46 22.54 -1.55
C GLU A 129 -4.90 21.90 -2.83
N LYS A 130 -4.82 22.71 -3.87
CA LYS A 130 -4.35 22.30 -5.20
C LYS A 130 -2.94 21.70 -5.10
N LYS A 131 -2.76 20.51 -5.65
CA LYS A 131 -1.44 19.88 -5.81
C LYS A 131 -0.99 20.02 -7.25
N ILE A 132 0.23 20.46 -7.47
CA ILE A 132 0.83 20.56 -8.80
C ILE A 132 1.16 19.14 -9.27
N TYR A 133 0.83 18.84 -10.53
CA TYR A 133 1.19 17.56 -11.15
C TYR A 133 2.70 17.42 -11.30
N ALA A 134 3.21 16.19 -11.28
CA ALA A 134 4.59 15.89 -11.61
C ALA A 134 4.87 16.19 -13.10
N PRO A 135 6.14 16.44 -13.49
CA PRO A 135 6.50 16.71 -14.88
C PRO A 135 5.96 15.67 -15.88
N GLU A 136 6.06 14.39 -15.54
CA GLU A 136 5.58 13.26 -16.35
C GLU A 136 4.06 13.34 -16.61
N ASP A 137 3.27 13.64 -15.56
CA ASP A 137 1.80 13.74 -15.64
C ASP A 137 1.38 14.93 -16.51
N ILE A 138 2.10 16.07 -16.40
CA ILE A 138 1.85 17.25 -17.23
C ILE A 138 2.11 16.91 -18.68
N VAL A 139 3.28 16.38 -18.99
CA VAL A 139 3.69 16.07 -20.37
C VAL A 139 2.74 15.06 -21.02
N THR A 140 2.31 14.02 -20.31
CA THR A 140 1.35 13.03 -20.81
C THR A 140 -0.05 13.60 -21.05
N SER A 141 -0.43 14.66 -20.35
CA SER A 141 -1.72 15.32 -20.51
C SER A 141 -1.80 16.30 -21.67
N LEU A 142 -0.63 16.68 -22.26
CA LEU A 142 -0.54 17.67 -23.31
C LEU A 142 -0.87 17.10 -24.71
N SER A 143 -1.61 17.87 -25.49
CA SER A 143 -1.72 17.61 -26.93
C SER A 143 -0.41 17.97 -27.65
N PRO A 144 -0.14 17.44 -28.87
CA PRO A 144 1.06 17.77 -29.64
C PRO A 144 1.26 19.28 -29.88
N GLU A 145 0.17 20.02 -30.05
CA GLU A 145 0.19 21.47 -30.22
C GLU A 145 0.55 22.20 -28.93
N GLN A 146 -0.03 21.77 -27.80
CA GLN A 146 0.26 22.31 -26.47
C GLN A 146 1.70 22.00 -26.06
N SER A 147 2.20 20.81 -26.36
CA SER A 147 3.60 20.44 -26.09
C SER A 147 4.57 21.37 -26.78
N LYS A 148 4.27 21.76 -28.03
CA LYS A 148 5.08 22.72 -28.78
C LYS A 148 5.01 24.13 -28.16
N GLN A 149 3.82 24.60 -27.77
CA GLN A 149 3.66 25.91 -27.12
C GLN A 149 4.39 25.98 -25.80
N VAL A 150 4.31 24.93 -24.97
CA VAL A 150 5.04 24.83 -23.69
C VAL A 150 6.56 24.78 -23.92
N TYR A 151 7.00 24.03 -24.92
CA TYR A 151 8.41 23.98 -25.30
C TYR A 151 8.94 25.37 -25.72
N ASP A 152 8.23 26.06 -26.62
CA ASP A 152 8.60 27.39 -27.11
C ASP A 152 8.61 28.42 -25.95
N TYR A 153 7.67 28.29 -25.01
CA TYR A 153 7.63 29.15 -23.81
C TYR A 153 8.84 28.90 -22.88
N LEU A 154 9.14 27.63 -22.57
CA LEU A 154 10.25 27.26 -21.71
C LEU A 154 11.62 27.58 -22.34
N ALA A 155 11.76 27.38 -23.66
CA ALA A 155 12.95 27.76 -24.40
C ALA A 155 13.20 29.28 -24.37
N ALA A 156 12.13 30.09 -24.39
CA ALA A 156 12.24 31.54 -24.24
C ALA A 156 12.63 31.97 -22.79
N PHE A 157 12.26 31.19 -21.80
CA PHE A 157 12.57 31.44 -20.38
C PHE A 157 13.98 30.98 -20.00
N ASP A 158 14.46 29.88 -20.58
CA ASP A 158 15.75 29.22 -20.24
C ASP A 158 16.90 29.61 -21.18
N ILE A 159 16.73 30.64 -22.04
CA ILE A 159 17.73 31.12 -23.01
C ILE A 159 19.10 31.46 -22.36
N LYS A 160 19.17 31.67 -21.06
CA LYS A 160 20.43 31.94 -20.36
C LYS A 160 21.31 30.69 -20.12
N ASN A 161 20.78 29.46 -20.28
CA ASN A 161 21.49 28.21 -20.00
C ASN A 161 21.43 27.15 -21.12
N ALA A 162 20.95 27.50 -22.31
CA ALA A 162 20.79 26.57 -23.43
C ALA A 162 22.12 26.31 -24.13
N THR A 163 22.87 25.36 -23.62
CA THR A 163 23.90 24.66 -24.37
C THR A 163 23.59 23.16 -24.31
N THR A 164 22.65 22.69 -25.08
CA THR A 164 22.63 21.28 -25.56
C THR A 164 21.35 20.98 -26.38
N SER A 165 21.47 20.15 -27.40
CA SER A 165 20.45 19.55 -28.27
C SER A 165 19.12 19.30 -27.55
N ALA A 166 18.04 19.75 -28.18
CA ALA A 166 16.63 19.72 -27.72
C ALA A 166 16.32 18.66 -26.63
N PRO A 167 16.35 19.02 -25.34
CA PRO A 167 15.98 18.09 -24.30
C PRO A 167 14.46 17.87 -24.34
N ASP A 168 14.02 16.64 -24.08
CA ASP A 168 12.61 16.33 -23.90
C ASP A 168 11.98 17.27 -22.88
N LEU A 169 10.76 17.69 -23.11
CA LEU A 169 9.99 18.62 -22.26
C LEU A 169 9.95 18.16 -20.79
N GLU A 170 9.90 16.87 -20.58
CA GLU A 170 9.97 16.25 -19.26
C GLU A 170 11.29 16.52 -18.53
N VAL A 171 12.43 16.45 -19.27
CA VAL A 171 13.77 16.72 -18.73
C VAL A 171 13.91 18.20 -18.36
N ILE A 172 13.31 19.10 -19.10
CA ILE A 172 13.31 20.53 -18.78
C ILE A 172 12.50 20.78 -17.51
N LEU A 173 11.29 20.26 -17.41
CA LEU A 173 10.43 20.43 -16.26
C LEU A 173 11.00 19.76 -15.01
N SER A 174 11.67 18.61 -15.14
CA SER A 174 12.30 17.91 -14.01
C SER A 174 13.43 18.66 -13.35
N LYS A 175 14.15 19.53 -14.09
CA LYS A 175 15.17 20.41 -13.50
C LYS A 175 14.60 21.39 -12.46
N TYR A 176 13.36 21.84 -12.68
CA TYR A 176 12.70 22.74 -11.76
C TYR A 176 12.00 22.01 -10.61
N TYR A 177 11.73 20.71 -10.77
CA TYR A 177 11.00 19.89 -9.79
C TYR A 177 11.74 19.72 -8.45
N GLU A 178 13.06 19.85 -8.43
CA GLU A 178 13.87 19.78 -7.21
C GLU A 178 13.61 20.96 -6.24
N ASN A 179 13.10 22.09 -6.75
CA ASN A 179 12.79 23.28 -5.96
C ASN A 179 11.30 23.62 -6.08
N ASP A 180 10.54 23.33 -5.04
CA ASP A 180 9.07 23.49 -4.99
C ASP A 180 8.62 24.90 -5.39
N ASP A 181 9.28 25.96 -4.89
CA ASP A 181 8.86 27.36 -5.18
C ASP A 181 9.15 27.75 -6.63
N GLN A 182 10.27 27.29 -7.19
CA GLN A 182 10.62 27.52 -8.59
C GLN A 182 9.71 26.74 -9.52
N TYR A 183 9.46 25.46 -9.21
CA TYR A 183 8.54 24.63 -9.98
C TYR A 183 7.14 25.22 -10.02
N GLN A 184 6.62 25.65 -8.86
CA GLN A 184 5.32 26.29 -8.76
C GLN A 184 5.24 27.56 -9.62
N SER A 185 6.29 28.40 -9.61
CA SER A 185 6.31 29.64 -10.43
C SER A 185 6.33 29.34 -11.93
N VAL A 186 7.09 28.34 -12.36
CA VAL A 186 7.17 27.91 -13.77
C VAL A 186 5.82 27.33 -14.24
N ILE A 187 5.25 26.39 -13.48
CA ILE A 187 3.97 25.76 -13.83
C ILE A 187 2.82 26.77 -13.89
N ASN A 188 2.78 27.73 -12.94
CA ASN A 188 1.76 28.81 -12.98
C ASN A 188 1.82 29.61 -14.26
N ALA A 189 3.00 29.86 -14.78
CA ALA A 189 3.24 30.67 -15.97
C ALA A 189 3.05 29.90 -17.30
N LEU A 190 2.95 28.56 -17.28
CA LEU A 190 2.75 27.78 -18.51
C LEU A 190 1.43 28.12 -19.21
N PRO A 191 1.42 28.22 -20.57
CA PRO A 191 0.22 28.52 -21.36
C PRO A 191 -0.68 27.29 -21.58
N ILE A 192 -1.08 26.62 -20.48
CA ILE A 192 -1.95 25.43 -20.48
C ILE A 192 -3.08 25.60 -19.48
N ASN A 193 -4.10 24.75 -19.56
CA ASN A 193 -5.26 24.82 -18.69
C ASN A 193 -4.92 24.45 -17.24
N ASP A 194 -5.58 25.06 -16.28
CA ASP A 194 -5.39 24.78 -14.85
C ASP A 194 -5.67 23.33 -14.48
N SER A 195 -6.58 22.64 -15.19
CA SER A 195 -6.85 21.20 -15.02
C SER A 195 -5.67 20.30 -15.40
N GLN A 196 -4.73 20.78 -16.21
CA GLN A 196 -3.51 20.09 -16.62
C GLN A 196 -2.31 20.44 -15.72
N LYS A 197 -2.42 21.55 -14.95
CA LYS A 197 -1.39 22.00 -14.01
C LYS A 197 -1.58 21.42 -12.62
N TYR A 198 -2.85 21.32 -12.18
CA TYR A 198 -3.19 21.02 -10.79
C TYR A 198 -4.18 19.87 -10.66
N GLU A 199 -3.88 19.02 -9.73
CA GLU A 199 -4.85 18.07 -9.21
C GLU A 199 -5.71 18.75 -8.15
N THR A 200 -7.03 18.69 -8.31
CA THR A 200 -7.99 19.39 -7.43
C THR A 200 -9.20 18.53 -7.10
N GLY A 201 -9.91 18.92 -6.04
CA GLY A 201 -11.21 18.35 -5.71
C GLY A 201 -11.16 16.86 -5.34
N PHE A 202 -12.08 16.06 -5.90
CA PHE A 202 -12.23 14.65 -5.54
C PHE A 202 -11.05 13.78 -5.98
N ASN A 203 -10.40 14.10 -7.08
CA ASN A 203 -9.23 13.33 -7.54
C ASN A 203 -8.08 13.43 -6.52
N LEU A 204 -7.78 14.64 -6.07
CA LEU A 204 -6.78 14.85 -5.02
C LEU A 204 -7.18 14.17 -3.70
N PHE A 205 -8.46 14.27 -3.29
CA PHE A 205 -8.95 13.61 -2.08
C PHE A 205 -8.83 12.09 -2.16
N LYS A 206 -9.09 11.51 -3.33
CA LYS A 206 -8.97 10.07 -3.57
C LYS A 206 -7.57 9.55 -3.20
N HIS A 207 -6.50 10.27 -3.56
CA HIS A 207 -5.14 9.87 -3.23
C HIS A 207 -4.82 9.98 -1.73
N LYS A 208 -5.58 10.78 -0.98
CA LYS A 208 -5.43 10.93 0.48
C LYS A 208 -6.25 9.92 1.30
N ILE A 209 -7.15 9.15 0.67
CA ILE A 209 -8.05 8.19 1.35
C ILE A 209 -7.27 7.17 2.21
N PRO A 210 -6.20 6.50 1.73
CA PRO A 210 -5.47 5.53 2.54
C PRO A 210 -4.91 6.14 3.83
N MET A 211 -4.37 7.36 3.75
CA MET A 211 -3.85 8.08 4.91
C MET A 211 -4.97 8.47 5.89
N TRP A 212 -6.14 8.87 5.42
CA TRP A 212 -7.31 9.12 6.29
C TRP A 212 -7.78 7.86 7.00
N ILE A 213 -7.82 6.72 6.29
CA ILE A 213 -8.13 5.41 6.90
C ILE A 213 -7.11 5.07 7.99
N PHE A 214 -5.82 5.32 7.73
CA PHE A 214 -4.76 5.12 8.72
C PHE A 214 -4.97 6.01 9.95
N LEU A 215 -5.23 7.32 9.79
CA LEU A 215 -5.45 8.23 10.92
C LEU A 215 -6.66 7.85 11.77
N ILE A 216 -7.77 7.46 11.14
CA ILE A 216 -8.95 6.97 11.84
C ILE A 216 -8.64 5.67 12.60
N SER A 217 -7.93 4.74 11.96
CA SER A 217 -7.51 3.48 12.57
C SER A 217 -6.57 3.71 13.75
N LEU A 218 -5.64 4.66 13.62
CA LEU A 218 -4.70 5.06 14.66
C LEU A 218 -5.42 5.58 15.90
N LEU A 219 -6.42 6.45 15.72
CA LEU A 219 -7.27 6.94 16.82
C LEU A 219 -8.06 5.81 17.46
N GLY A 220 -8.63 4.91 16.65
CA GLY A 220 -9.34 3.72 17.16
C GLY A 220 -8.42 2.82 17.98
N LEU A 221 -7.19 2.58 17.51
CA LEU A 221 -6.19 1.78 18.23
C LEU A 221 -5.74 2.45 19.51
N ALA A 222 -5.61 3.78 19.55
CA ALA A 222 -5.27 4.53 20.76
C ALA A 222 -6.37 4.39 21.83
N VAL A 223 -7.63 4.49 21.44
CA VAL A 223 -8.78 4.28 22.33
C VAL A 223 -8.81 2.83 22.83
N TRP A 224 -8.57 1.87 21.96
CA TRP A 224 -8.52 0.45 22.33
C TRP A 224 -7.36 0.16 23.30
N ALA A 225 -6.18 0.70 23.02
CA ALA A 225 -5.00 0.59 23.90
C ALA A 225 -5.26 1.18 25.29
N TYR A 226 -5.94 2.34 25.34
CA TYR A 226 -6.31 2.98 26.60
C TYR A 226 -7.29 2.14 27.44
N ARG A 227 -8.29 1.52 26.79
CA ARG A 227 -9.32 0.73 27.48
C ARG A 227 -8.83 -0.64 27.95
N GLN A 228 -7.97 -1.32 27.17
CA GLN A 228 -7.62 -2.72 27.42
C GLN A 228 -6.17 -2.95 27.84
N ASN A 229 -5.38 -1.89 28.11
CA ASN A 229 -3.98 -2.01 28.55
C ASN A 229 -3.15 -2.93 27.61
N LEU A 230 -3.20 -2.69 26.31
CA LEU A 230 -2.54 -3.53 25.30
C LEU A 230 -1.01 -3.49 25.43
N SER A 231 -0.35 -4.55 24.96
CA SER A 231 1.12 -4.57 24.87
C SER A 231 1.61 -3.62 23.77
N LEU A 232 2.62 -2.82 24.10
CA LEU A 232 3.18 -1.80 23.20
C LEU A 232 3.81 -2.41 21.94
N ILE A 233 4.57 -3.51 22.06
CA ILE A 233 5.35 -4.08 20.96
C ILE A 233 4.45 -4.54 19.79
N PRO A 234 3.43 -5.41 19.99
CA PRO A 234 2.53 -5.78 18.89
C PRO A 234 1.72 -4.59 18.36
N LEU A 235 1.37 -3.64 19.25
CA LEU A 235 0.62 -2.45 18.84
C LEU A 235 1.43 -1.52 17.96
N LEU A 236 2.71 -1.29 18.25
CA LEU A 236 3.61 -0.52 17.39
C LEU A 236 3.84 -1.24 16.05
N GLY A 237 3.98 -2.57 16.06
CA GLY A 237 4.05 -3.35 14.82
C GLY A 237 2.80 -3.18 13.95
N LEU A 238 1.61 -3.20 14.57
CA LEU A 238 0.34 -2.96 13.88
C LEU A 238 0.28 -1.56 13.28
N ILE A 239 0.61 -0.52 14.05
CA ILE A 239 0.62 0.88 13.61
C ILE A 239 1.62 1.08 12.46
N SER A 240 2.85 0.55 12.59
CA SER A 240 3.88 0.66 11.54
C SER A 240 3.44 0.01 10.23
N CYS A 241 2.85 -1.19 10.29
CA CYS A 241 2.36 -1.87 9.09
C CYS A 241 1.21 -1.10 8.43
N LEU A 242 0.27 -0.56 9.21
CA LEU A 242 -0.83 0.26 8.69
C LEU A 242 -0.31 1.56 8.05
N TYR A 243 0.69 2.20 8.66
CA TYR A 243 1.33 3.38 8.10
C TYR A 243 1.98 3.09 6.74
N MET A 244 2.82 2.04 6.68
CA MET A 244 3.47 1.64 5.43
C MET A 244 2.46 1.27 4.33
N MET A 245 1.32 0.67 4.71
CA MET A 245 0.24 0.43 3.75
C MET A 245 -0.41 1.73 3.28
N ALA A 246 -0.55 2.74 4.14
CA ALA A 246 -1.17 4.03 3.79
C ALA A 246 -0.33 4.86 2.81
N GLU A 247 0.99 4.64 2.75
CA GLU A 247 1.89 5.28 1.79
C GLU A 247 1.77 4.70 0.37
N LEU A 248 1.16 3.51 0.22
CA LEU A 248 0.98 2.88 -1.08
C LEU A 248 -0.12 3.59 -1.89
N SER A 249 0.06 3.62 -3.21
CA SER A 249 -0.89 4.20 -4.15
C SER A 249 -2.31 3.64 -3.98
N VAL A 250 -3.31 4.47 -4.20
CA VAL A 250 -4.74 4.09 -4.18
C VAL A 250 -5.04 2.94 -5.16
N TRP A 251 -4.37 2.89 -6.29
CA TRP A 251 -4.51 1.80 -7.25
C TRP A 251 -4.13 0.45 -6.65
N ASN A 252 -3.06 0.39 -5.85
CA ASN A 252 -2.64 -0.82 -5.16
C ASN A 252 -3.68 -1.27 -4.13
N TRP A 253 -4.33 -0.33 -3.45
CA TRP A 253 -5.45 -0.62 -2.56
C TRP A 253 -6.67 -1.19 -3.29
N ILE A 254 -7.00 -0.67 -4.48
CA ILE A 254 -8.11 -1.18 -5.29
C ILE A 254 -7.82 -2.63 -5.72
N TYR A 255 -6.64 -2.91 -6.27
CA TYR A 255 -6.26 -4.26 -6.68
C TYR A 255 -6.22 -5.23 -5.50
N PHE A 256 -5.65 -4.80 -4.38
CA PHE A 256 -5.63 -5.59 -3.16
C PHE A 256 -7.04 -5.89 -2.65
N THR A 257 -7.93 -4.91 -2.65
CA THR A 257 -9.33 -5.09 -2.22
C THR A 257 -10.07 -6.07 -3.12
N ILE A 258 -9.88 -6.01 -4.44
CA ILE A 258 -10.46 -6.97 -5.39
C ILE A 258 -9.98 -8.39 -5.06
N TRP A 259 -8.68 -8.58 -4.86
CA TRP A 259 -8.11 -9.87 -4.47
C TRP A 259 -8.65 -10.37 -3.12
N LEU A 260 -8.75 -9.49 -2.14
CA LEU A 260 -9.31 -9.80 -0.83
C LEU A 260 -10.77 -10.25 -0.94
N LEU A 261 -11.58 -9.53 -1.72
CA LEU A 261 -12.99 -9.88 -1.94
C LEU A 261 -13.13 -11.25 -2.63
N ILE A 262 -12.32 -11.55 -3.65
CA ILE A 262 -12.29 -12.87 -4.28
C ILE A 262 -11.96 -13.94 -3.24
N GLY A 263 -10.95 -13.72 -2.41
CA GLY A 263 -10.58 -14.62 -1.31
C GLY A 263 -11.72 -14.83 -0.31
N LEU A 264 -12.42 -13.77 0.08
CA LEU A 264 -13.57 -13.84 0.99
C LEU A 264 -14.76 -14.59 0.38
N VAL A 265 -15.04 -14.40 -0.90
CA VAL A 265 -16.08 -15.14 -1.61
C VAL A 265 -15.77 -16.64 -1.61
N ILE A 266 -14.53 -17.04 -1.88
CA ILE A 266 -14.09 -18.42 -1.80
C ILE A 266 -14.21 -18.94 -0.36
N TYR A 267 -13.81 -18.15 0.61
CA TYR A 267 -13.88 -18.53 2.02
C TYR A 267 -15.31 -18.76 2.49
N PHE A 268 -16.22 -17.81 2.30
CA PHE A 268 -17.60 -17.92 2.76
C PHE A 268 -18.43 -18.90 1.92
N GLY A 269 -18.16 -18.98 0.61
CA GLY A 269 -18.87 -19.87 -0.30
C GLY A 269 -18.49 -21.35 -0.16
N TYR A 270 -17.20 -21.62 0.04
CA TYR A 270 -16.66 -22.97 0.06
C TYR A 270 -15.97 -23.35 1.38
N SER A 271 -14.97 -22.56 1.80
CA SER A 271 -14.03 -22.95 2.87
C SER A 271 -14.72 -23.11 4.21
N ARG A 272 -15.59 -22.18 4.59
CA ARG A 272 -16.31 -22.19 5.88
C ARG A 272 -17.17 -23.46 6.06
N LYS A 273 -17.79 -23.96 4.98
CA LYS A 273 -18.65 -25.15 5.03
C LYS A 273 -17.86 -26.46 5.08
N ASN A 274 -16.67 -26.48 4.48
CA ASN A 274 -15.85 -27.68 4.33
C ASN A 274 -14.65 -27.75 5.27
N SER A 275 -14.47 -26.73 6.13
CA SER A 275 -13.38 -26.68 7.10
C SER A 275 -13.53 -27.80 8.14
N LYS A 276 -12.45 -28.52 8.38
CA LYS A 276 -12.41 -29.58 9.41
C LYS A 276 -12.54 -29.04 10.84
N LEU A 277 -12.24 -27.76 11.06
CA LEU A 277 -12.45 -27.11 12.34
C LEU A 277 -13.93 -26.98 12.71
N ASN A 278 -14.82 -26.95 11.71
CA ASN A 278 -16.27 -26.85 11.92
C ASN A 278 -16.92 -28.21 12.18
N THR A 279 -16.20 -29.31 12.01
CA THR A 279 -16.68 -30.70 12.25
C THR A 279 -16.27 -31.24 13.63
N SER A 280 -15.58 -30.44 14.44
CA SER A 280 -15.11 -30.80 15.80
C SER A 280 -15.95 -30.17 16.91
N GLU A 281 -17.06 -29.52 16.59
CA GLU A 281 -18.17 -29.17 17.48
C GLU A 281 -19.35 -30.12 17.21
#